data_28b240bcb6c3d7d6d1d6cebbcbb4994a
#
_entry.id   28b240bcb6c3d7d6d1d6cebbcbb4994a
#
_cell.length_a   1.000
_cell.length_b   1.000
_cell.length_c   1.000
_cell.angle_alpha   90.00
_cell.angle_beta   90.00
_cell.angle_gamma   90.00
#
_symmetry.space_group_name_H-M   'P 1'
#
loop_
_entity.id
_entity.type
_entity.pdbx_description
1 polymer ?
#
loop_
_entity_poly.entity_id
_entity_poly.type
_entity_poly.pdbx_seq_one_letter_code
_entity_poly.pdbx_strand_id
1 'polypeptide(L)'
;LAAGNAVVWSPAASTSVCAVKLAECIVDAELPAGVFNLVTGPGSVVGDEIVASPGTNAIGFIGSTETGYKIAERAAGKALLLEMGGNGPVVVLDDADVGKAVEASVIASFLCAGQSCTAGELFLVHEAVHDEFRDKVATRAQGVRLGDPFDAATNMGPLNNEPVAAKMDEHVRDALERGAELVAGGARVSGFPTQLYYEPTVLDQVSEEMEVARDETFGPIVPIRTIRSEDDALATIEESPYGLLAAVFTRDLARGLRFAEAARAGWVNVNASSNYWETHLPFGGRAGSRSGIGRVGGRFAFDSFTELKSVVIDLG
;
A
#
# COMPACT_ATOMS: atom_id res chain seq x y z
N LEU A 1 -11.85 20.16 -2.62
CA LEU A 1 -13.15 20.89 -2.57
C LEU A 1 -13.29 21.66 -1.26
N ALA A 2 -13.12 21.02 -0.10
CA ALA A 2 -13.28 21.68 1.21
C ALA A 2 -12.37 22.90 1.42
N ALA A 3 -11.22 22.95 0.75
CA ALA A 3 -10.28 24.09 0.75
C ALA A 3 -10.66 25.20 -0.25
N GLY A 4 -11.79 25.08 -0.96
CA GLY A 4 -12.22 26.04 -1.97
C GLY A 4 -11.62 25.83 -3.37
N ASN A 5 -10.88 24.74 -3.58
CA ASN A 5 -10.30 24.41 -4.89
C ASN A 5 -11.32 23.77 -5.84
N ALA A 6 -11.20 24.04 -7.13
CA ALA A 6 -11.79 23.19 -8.15
C ALA A 6 -10.93 21.93 -8.37
N VAL A 7 -11.57 20.83 -8.76
CA VAL A 7 -10.92 19.53 -8.96
C VAL A 7 -11.18 19.04 -10.39
N VAL A 8 -10.12 18.61 -11.05
CA VAL A 8 -10.18 17.78 -12.27
C VAL A 8 -9.69 16.40 -11.89
N TRP A 9 -10.56 15.40 -11.99
CA TRP A 9 -10.26 14.03 -11.59
C TRP A 9 -10.21 13.09 -12.80
N SER A 10 -9.06 12.43 -12.97
CA SER A 10 -8.90 11.32 -13.92
C SER A 10 -8.75 10.02 -13.15
N PRO A 11 -9.76 9.14 -13.15
CA PRO A 11 -9.70 7.85 -12.47
C PRO A 11 -8.84 6.86 -13.26
N ALA A 12 -8.34 5.82 -12.57
CA ALA A 12 -7.73 4.68 -13.24
C ALA A 12 -8.75 4.01 -14.20
N ALA A 13 -8.29 3.59 -15.38
CA ALA A 13 -9.16 3.03 -16.42
C ALA A 13 -9.95 1.80 -15.91
N SER A 14 -9.32 0.95 -15.10
CA SER A 14 -9.95 -0.25 -14.52
C SER A 14 -11.04 0.05 -13.48
N THR A 15 -11.07 1.25 -12.89
CA THR A 15 -12.03 1.64 -11.85
C THR A 15 -12.95 2.78 -12.28
N SER A 16 -12.96 3.14 -13.56
CA SER A 16 -13.71 4.30 -14.07
C SER A 16 -15.22 4.20 -13.82
N VAL A 17 -15.81 3.00 -13.83
CA VAL A 17 -17.26 2.83 -13.53
C VAL A 17 -17.57 3.23 -12.09
N CYS A 18 -16.75 2.79 -11.12
CA CYS A 18 -16.91 3.20 -9.71
C CYS A 18 -16.72 4.72 -9.54
N ALA A 19 -15.75 5.30 -10.27
CA ALA A 19 -15.49 6.73 -10.25
C ALA A 19 -16.68 7.54 -10.80
N VAL A 20 -17.33 7.08 -11.88
CA VAL A 20 -18.53 7.70 -12.42
C VAL A 20 -19.66 7.67 -11.37
N LYS A 21 -19.86 6.54 -10.67
CA LYS A 21 -20.88 6.45 -9.61
C LYS A 21 -20.62 7.41 -8.45
N LEU A 22 -19.36 7.57 -8.05
CA LEU A 22 -19.01 8.59 -7.05
C LEU A 22 -19.23 10.02 -7.58
N ALA A 23 -18.90 10.28 -8.85
CA ALA A 23 -19.13 11.56 -9.48
C ALA A 23 -20.63 11.91 -9.54
N GLU A 24 -21.51 10.93 -9.82
CA GLU A 24 -22.97 11.11 -9.76
C GLU A 24 -23.40 11.60 -8.36
N CYS A 25 -22.90 10.98 -7.28
CA CYS A 25 -23.18 11.42 -5.91
C CYS A 25 -22.70 12.86 -5.63
N ILE A 26 -21.55 13.25 -6.20
CA ILE A 26 -21.00 14.61 -6.04
C ILE A 26 -21.88 15.62 -6.82
N VAL A 27 -22.38 15.26 -7.99
CA VAL A 27 -23.30 16.09 -8.77
C VAL A 27 -24.63 16.26 -8.05
N ASP A 28 -25.16 15.17 -7.46
CA ASP A 28 -26.40 15.19 -6.68
C ASP A 28 -26.31 16.05 -5.41
N ALA A 29 -25.10 16.36 -4.95
CA ALA A 29 -24.85 17.31 -3.86
C ALA A 29 -24.97 18.79 -4.29
N GLU A 30 -25.33 19.08 -5.54
CA GLU A 30 -25.60 20.40 -6.09
C GLU A 30 -24.47 21.42 -5.91
N LEU A 31 -23.21 20.99 -6.07
CA LEU A 31 -22.06 21.89 -6.05
C LEU A 31 -22.11 22.90 -7.22
N PRO A 32 -21.53 24.09 -7.08
CA PRO A 32 -21.42 25.03 -8.18
C PRO A 32 -20.79 24.42 -9.44
N ALA A 33 -21.29 24.77 -10.62
CA ALA A 33 -20.75 24.25 -11.87
C ALA A 33 -19.24 24.53 -12.03
N GLY A 34 -18.49 23.52 -12.48
CA GLY A 34 -17.05 23.61 -12.71
C GLY A 34 -16.17 23.37 -11.47
N VAL A 35 -16.75 23.22 -10.26
CA VAL A 35 -15.99 22.94 -9.04
C VAL A 35 -15.47 21.50 -9.03
N PHE A 36 -16.21 20.55 -9.59
CA PHE A 36 -15.80 19.16 -9.77
C PHE A 36 -15.94 18.73 -11.23
N ASN A 37 -14.88 18.16 -11.78
CA ASN A 37 -14.83 17.77 -13.19
C ASN A 37 -14.23 16.35 -13.29
N LEU A 38 -14.98 15.40 -13.84
CA LEU A 38 -14.49 14.05 -14.12
C LEU A 38 -14.10 13.94 -15.60
N VAL A 39 -12.88 13.49 -15.85
CA VAL A 39 -12.37 13.25 -17.20
C VAL A 39 -11.85 11.82 -17.30
N THR A 40 -12.49 10.99 -18.11
CA THR A 40 -12.09 9.59 -18.32
C THR A 40 -11.22 9.44 -19.56
N GLY A 41 -10.25 8.53 -19.52
CA GLY A 41 -9.38 8.22 -20.64
C GLY A 41 -8.08 7.56 -20.18
N PRO A 42 -7.19 7.19 -21.12
CA PRO A 42 -5.88 6.63 -20.77
C PRO A 42 -5.08 7.62 -19.92
N GLY A 43 -4.50 7.13 -18.82
CA GLY A 43 -3.68 7.96 -17.91
C GLY A 43 -2.47 8.61 -18.59
N SER A 44 -1.91 7.96 -19.62
CA SER A 44 -0.84 8.50 -20.46
C SER A 44 -1.25 9.69 -21.34
N VAL A 45 -2.54 9.94 -21.51
CA VAL A 45 -3.07 11.06 -22.28
C VAL A 45 -3.73 12.07 -21.32
N VAL A 46 -4.80 11.66 -20.65
CA VAL A 46 -5.58 12.56 -19.77
C VAL A 46 -4.79 12.94 -18.52
N GLY A 47 -4.11 11.97 -17.91
CA GLY A 47 -3.29 12.21 -16.72
C GLY A 47 -2.10 13.12 -17.04
N ASP A 48 -1.39 12.87 -18.15
CA ASP A 48 -0.26 13.70 -18.57
C ASP A 48 -0.70 15.15 -18.87
N GLU A 49 -1.84 15.33 -19.54
CA GLU A 49 -2.38 16.66 -19.82
C GLU A 49 -2.76 17.42 -18.55
N ILE A 50 -3.41 16.75 -17.56
CA ILE A 50 -3.72 17.35 -16.26
C ILE A 50 -2.44 17.79 -15.55
N VAL A 51 -1.41 16.93 -15.55
CA VAL A 51 -0.12 17.21 -14.89
C VAL A 51 0.62 18.35 -15.59
N ALA A 52 0.60 18.40 -16.92
CA ALA A 52 1.30 19.41 -17.72
C ALA A 52 0.58 20.76 -17.79
N SER A 53 -0.75 20.76 -17.67
CA SER A 53 -1.58 21.96 -17.90
C SER A 53 -1.16 23.14 -17.02
N PRO A 54 -0.98 24.33 -17.56
CA PRO A 54 -0.74 25.54 -16.76
C PRO A 54 -1.95 25.93 -15.90
N GLY A 55 -3.13 25.37 -16.17
CA GLY A 55 -4.35 25.59 -15.39
C GLY A 55 -4.43 24.78 -14.10
N THR A 56 -3.51 23.84 -13.84
CA THR A 56 -3.45 23.07 -12.60
C THR A 56 -2.30 23.56 -11.71
N ASN A 57 -2.58 23.89 -10.46
CA ASN A 57 -1.61 24.41 -9.49
C ASN A 57 -1.07 23.35 -8.55
N ALA A 58 -1.86 22.31 -8.32
CA ALA A 58 -1.51 21.20 -7.43
C ALA A 58 -1.91 19.87 -8.06
N ILE A 59 -1.11 18.84 -7.81
CA ILE A 59 -1.34 17.48 -8.31
C ILE A 59 -1.45 16.54 -7.11
N GLY A 60 -2.59 15.85 -7.00
CA GLY A 60 -2.78 14.70 -6.12
C GLY A 60 -2.73 13.42 -6.94
N PHE A 61 -1.99 12.42 -6.48
CA PHE A 61 -1.86 11.14 -7.18
C PHE A 61 -1.72 9.98 -6.18
N ILE A 62 -2.37 8.87 -6.50
CA ILE A 62 -2.19 7.58 -5.81
C ILE A 62 -1.92 6.53 -6.90
N GLY A 63 -0.83 5.78 -6.78
CA GLY A 63 -0.47 4.73 -7.73
C GLY A 63 0.99 4.29 -7.64
N SER A 64 1.50 3.66 -8.71
CA SER A 64 2.85 3.11 -8.70
C SER A 64 3.93 4.17 -8.53
N THR A 65 5.02 3.79 -7.88
CA THR A 65 6.21 4.62 -7.67
C THR A 65 6.76 5.17 -9.00
N GLU A 66 6.81 4.35 -10.03
CA GLU A 66 7.31 4.76 -11.35
C GLU A 66 6.46 5.88 -11.97
N THR A 67 5.14 5.75 -11.89
CA THR A 67 4.22 6.79 -12.37
C THR A 67 4.33 8.06 -11.53
N GLY A 68 4.42 7.92 -10.20
CA GLY A 68 4.58 9.07 -9.31
C GLY A 68 5.84 9.89 -9.58
N TYR A 69 6.97 9.25 -9.87
CA TYR A 69 8.20 9.96 -10.27
C TYR A 69 8.05 10.70 -11.60
N LYS A 70 7.45 10.08 -12.61
CA LYS A 70 7.14 10.75 -13.89
C LYS A 70 6.26 12.00 -13.68
N ILE A 71 5.27 11.88 -12.78
CA ILE A 71 4.42 13.02 -12.41
C ILE A 71 5.24 14.11 -11.71
N ALA A 72 6.10 13.76 -10.75
CA ALA A 72 6.93 14.72 -10.03
C ALA A 72 7.86 15.50 -10.97
N GLU A 73 8.48 14.83 -11.93
CA GLU A 73 9.32 15.45 -12.96
C GLU A 73 8.51 16.38 -13.86
N ARG A 74 7.34 15.93 -14.30
CA ARG A 74 6.48 16.64 -15.26
C ARG A 74 5.77 17.84 -14.64
N ALA A 75 5.45 17.76 -13.34
CA ALA A 75 4.72 18.78 -12.57
C ALA A 75 5.63 19.81 -11.89
N ALA A 76 6.85 20.01 -12.38
CA ALA A 76 7.81 20.92 -11.75
C ALA A 76 7.21 22.30 -11.45
N GLY A 77 7.36 22.76 -10.19
CA GLY A 77 6.82 24.03 -9.70
C GLY A 77 5.38 23.99 -9.20
N LYS A 78 4.68 22.85 -9.26
CA LYS A 78 3.36 22.65 -8.67
C LYS A 78 3.44 22.05 -7.26
N ALA A 79 2.41 22.26 -6.45
CA ALA A 79 2.27 21.51 -5.20
C ALA A 79 1.99 20.03 -5.49
N LEU A 80 2.65 19.14 -4.75
CA LEU A 80 2.54 17.69 -4.97
C LEU A 80 2.08 16.98 -3.70
N LEU A 81 1.10 16.11 -3.84
CA LEU A 81 0.70 15.11 -2.87
C LEU A 81 0.66 13.77 -3.58
N LEU A 82 1.70 12.97 -3.43
CA LEU A 82 1.88 11.70 -4.14
C LEU A 82 1.94 10.56 -3.13
N GLU A 83 0.97 9.67 -3.19
CA GLU A 83 0.93 8.42 -2.43
C GLU A 83 1.35 7.29 -3.37
N MET A 84 2.49 6.67 -3.10
CA MET A 84 3.09 5.66 -3.96
C MET A 84 3.23 4.32 -3.24
N GLY A 85 3.92 3.39 -3.84
CA GLY A 85 4.05 2.03 -3.35
C GLY A 85 4.76 1.89 -2.00
N GLY A 86 4.66 0.70 -1.45
CA GLY A 86 5.34 0.27 -0.22
C GLY A 86 5.72 -1.20 -0.32
N ASN A 87 6.58 -1.65 0.58
CA ASN A 87 6.85 -3.07 0.81
C ASN A 87 6.59 -3.41 2.28
N GLY A 88 5.48 -2.94 2.82
CA GLY A 88 4.97 -2.96 4.18
C GLY A 88 5.55 -4.01 5.14
N PRO A 89 6.72 -3.78 5.80
CA PRO A 89 7.29 -4.77 6.71
C PRO A 89 6.40 -4.98 7.94
N VAL A 90 6.12 -6.26 8.23
CA VAL A 90 5.41 -6.72 9.42
C VAL A 90 6.39 -7.49 10.30
N VAL A 91 6.70 -6.96 11.47
CA VAL A 91 7.69 -7.51 12.40
C VAL A 91 6.99 -8.27 13.52
N VAL A 92 7.37 -9.54 13.72
CA VAL A 92 6.84 -10.39 14.79
C VAL A 92 8.00 -10.71 15.73
N LEU A 93 8.02 -10.06 16.90
CA LEU A 93 9.09 -10.22 17.88
C LEU A 93 8.91 -11.48 18.72
N ASP A 94 9.96 -11.88 19.46
CA ASP A 94 10.02 -13.11 20.26
C ASP A 94 8.94 -13.23 21.33
N ASP A 95 8.46 -12.10 21.85
CA ASP A 95 7.42 -12.01 22.86
C ASP A 95 6.01 -11.76 22.31
N ALA A 96 5.84 -11.75 20.97
CA ALA A 96 4.58 -11.44 20.33
C ALA A 96 3.46 -12.44 20.67
N ASP A 97 2.22 -11.97 20.61
CA ASP A 97 1.07 -12.85 20.47
C ASP A 97 0.98 -13.34 19.02
N VAL A 98 1.51 -14.53 18.78
CA VAL A 98 1.58 -15.11 17.43
C VAL A 98 0.19 -15.26 16.80
N GLY A 99 -0.82 -15.65 17.58
CA GLY A 99 -2.19 -15.78 17.08
C GLY A 99 -2.72 -14.45 16.55
N LYS A 100 -2.54 -13.37 17.31
CA LYS A 100 -2.92 -12.03 16.92
C LYS A 100 -2.12 -11.53 15.70
N ALA A 101 -0.81 -11.81 15.66
CA ALA A 101 0.04 -11.47 14.53
C ALA A 101 -0.42 -12.17 13.24
N VAL A 102 -0.76 -13.46 13.29
CA VAL A 102 -1.27 -14.25 12.16
C VAL A 102 -2.59 -13.68 11.63
N GLU A 103 -3.58 -13.42 12.49
CA GLU A 103 -4.86 -12.84 12.06
C GLU A 103 -4.68 -11.49 11.39
N ALA A 104 -3.82 -10.64 11.93
CA ALA A 104 -3.49 -9.34 11.35
C ALA A 104 -2.75 -9.48 10.01
N SER A 105 -1.87 -10.48 9.86
CA SER A 105 -1.13 -10.76 8.64
C SER A 105 -2.03 -11.26 7.52
N VAL A 106 -3.01 -12.11 7.83
CA VAL A 106 -4.03 -12.56 6.86
C VAL A 106 -4.80 -11.37 6.29
N ILE A 107 -5.20 -10.44 7.16
CA ILE A 107 -5.85 -9.20 6.72
C ILE A 107 -4.88 -8.35 5.89
N ALA A 108 -3.64 -8.20 6.35
CA ALA A 108 -2.62 -7.40 5.69
C ALA A 108 -2.34 -7.86 4.25
N SER A 109 -2.24 -9.18 4.03
CA SER A 109 -1.78 -9.73 2.76
C SER A 109 -2.90 -10.20 1.83
N PHE A 110 -4.13 -10.45 2.33
CA PHE A 110 -5.18 -11.03 1.51
C PHE A 110 -6.40 -10.12 1.32
N LEU A 111 -6.53 -9.02 2.06
CA LEU A 111 -7.52 -7.99 1.77
C LEU A 111 -7.29 -7.44 0.36
N CYS A 112 -8.34 -7.37 -0.45
CA CYS A 112 -8.26 -6.97 -1.87
C CYS A 112 -7.22 -7.78 -2.68
N ALA A 113 -6.98 -9.04 -2.32
CA ALA A 113 -5.93 -9.90 -2.89
C ALA A 113 -4.52 -9.27 -2.79
N GLY A 114 -4.20 -8.63 -1.66
CA GLY A 114 -2.92 -7.96 -1.43
C GLY A 114 -2.70 -6.66 -2.21
N GLN A 115 -3.68 -6.22 -2.98
CA GLN A 115 -3.58 -5.03 -3.82
C GLN A 115 -3.86 -3.76 -3.03
N SER A 116 -3.00 -3.48 -2.06
CA SER A 116 -3.04 -2.30 -1.20
C SER A 116 -1.62 -1.79 -0.96
N CYS A 117 -1.41 -0.48 -1.04
CA CYS A 117 -0.14 0.14 -0.67
C CYS A 117 0.21 -0.07 0.82
N THR A 118 -0.78 -0.48 1.63
CA THR A 118 -0.63 -0.82 3.04
C THR A 118 -0.56 -2.33 3.30
N ALA A 119 -0.49 -3.16 2.25
CA ALA A 119 -0.35 -4.59 2.42
C ALA A 119 0.91 -4.97 3.20
N GLY A 120 0.83 -6.05 3.99
CA GLY A 120 2.02 -6.71 4.53
C GLY A 120 2.69 -7.50 3.42
N GLU A 121 3.85 -7.06 2.96
CA GLU A 121 4.56 -7.65 1.83
C GLU A 121 5.96 -8.20 2.19
N LEU A 122 6.40 -8.01 3.46
CA LEU A 122 7.61 -8.62 4.01
C LEU A 122 7.39 -8.91 5.50
N PHE A 123 7.49 -10.17 5.88
CA PHE A 123 7.29 -10.60 7.27
C PHE A 123 8.63 -10.94 7.92
N LEU A 124 9.06 -10.09 8.84
CA LEU A 124 10.30 -10.24 9.61
C LEU A 124 9.96 -10.92 10.93
N VAL A 125 10.15 -12.22 10.98
CA VAL A 125 9.69 -13.05 12.10
C VAL A 125 10.88 -13.53 12.93
N HIS A 126 10.85 -13.25 14.24
CA HIS A 126 11.90 -13.68 15.15
C HIS A 126 11.99 -15.21 15.22
N GLU A 127 13.22 -15.74 15.22
CA GLU A 127 13.49 -17.19 15.19
C GLU A 127 12.74 -17.98 16.25
N ALA A 128 12.53 -17.39 17.43
CA ALA A 128 11.85 -18.05 18.57
C ALA A 128 10.35 -18.33 18.31
N VAL A 129 9.72 -17.63 17.38
CA VAL A 129 8.28 -17.75 17.06
C VAL A 129 8.02 -18.07 15.59
N HIS A 130 9.09 -18.25 14.83
CA HIS A 130 9.06 -18.43 13.38
C HIS A 130 8.20 -19.60 12.93
N ASP A 131 8.47 -20.81 13.45
CA ASP A 131 7.76 -22.02 13.01
C ASP A 131 6.28 -21.96 13.37
N GLU A 132 5.96 -21.46 14.56
CA GLU A 132 4.56 -21.26 14.99
C GLU A 132 3.84 -20.27 14.07
N PHE A 133 4.47 -19.15 13.72
CA PHE A 133 3.89 -18.15 12.83
C PHE A 133 3.69 -18.71 11.41
N ARG A 134 4.73 -19.32 10.82
CA ARG A 134 4.70 -19.93 9.48
C ARG A 134 3.55 -20.93 9.35
N ASP A 135 3.47 -21.90 10.26
CA ASP A 135 2.49 -22.98 10.19
C ASP A 135 1.06 -22.47 10.35
N LYS A 136 0.86 -21.51 11.26
CA LYS A 136 -0.45 -20.89 11.47
C LYS A 136 -0.89 -20.02 10.30
N VAL A 137 0.00 -19.18 9.73
CA VAL A 137 -0.36 -18.33 8.59
C VAL A 137 -0.61 -19.17 7.34
N ALA A 138 0.14 -20.25 7.11
CA ALA A 138 -0.11 -21.19 6.03
C ALA A 138 -1.49 -21.88 6.15
N THR A 139 -1.85 -22.31 7.35
CA THR A 139 -3.18 -22.88 7.61
C THR A 139 -4.28 -21.86 7.32
N ARG A 140 -4.09 -20.61 7.70
CA ARG A 140 -5.06 -19.54 7.41
C ARG A 140 -5.14 -19.22 5.92
N ALA A 141 -4.02 -19.19 5.21
CA ALA A 141 -3.96 -18.99 3.76
C ALA A 141 -4.75 -20.06 3.00
N GLN A 142 -4.59 -21.33 3.37
CA GLN A 142 -5.33 -22.45 2.79
C GLN A 142 -6.84 -22.39 3.05
N GLY A 143 -7.26 -21.68 4.11
CA GLY A 143 -8.68 -21.46 4.45
C GLY A 143 -9.34 -20.32 3.67
N VAL A 144 -8.61 -19.56 2.88
CA VAL A 144 -9.16 -18.46 2.07
C VAL A 144 -9.92 -19.01 0.85
N ARG A 145 -11.17 -18.61 0.70
CA ARG A 145 -12.02 -19.03 -0.41
C ARG A 145 -11.98 -18.01 -1.53
N LEU A 146 -11.47 -18.44 -2.67
CA LEU A 146 -11.49 -17.68 -3.92
C LEU A 146 -12.89 -17.77 -4.54
N GLY A 147 -13.35 -16.69 -5.15
CA GLY A 147 -14.66 -16.70 -5.79
C GLY A 147 -15.07 -15.36 -6.38
N ASP A 148 -16.32 -15.33 -6.85
CA ASP A 148 -16.96 -14.11 -7.30
C ASP A 148 -17.03 -13.10 -6.13
N PRO A 149 -16.57 -11.85 -6.29
CA PRO A 149 -16.64 -10.82 -5.25
C PRO A 149 -18.08 -10.51 -4.77
N PHE A 150 -19.09 -10.85 -5.55
CA PHE A 150 -20.50 -10.68 -5.17
C PHE A 150 -21.08 -11.87 -4.41
N ASP A 151 -20.36 -12.98 -4.31
CA ASP A 151 -20.77 -14.12 -3.47
C ASP A 151 -20.32 -13.87 -2.01
N ALA A 152 -21.27 -13.86 -1.08
CA ALA A 152 -21.01 -13.69 0.35
C ALA A 152 -20.10 -14.79 0.96
N ALA A 153 -19.95 -15.94 0.28
CA ALA A 153 -19.04 -16.99 0.69
C ALA A 153 -17.58 -16.72 0.29
N THR A 154 -17.32 -15.81 -0.64
CA THR A 154 -15.98 -15.46 -1.12
C THR A 154 -15.22 -14.65 -0.07
N ASN A 155 -13.95 -15.00 0.15
CA ASN A 155 -13.05 -14.24 0.99
C ASN A 155 -12.05 -13.39 0.17
N MET A 156 -11.70 -13.84 -1.03
CA MET A 156 -10.77 -13.14 -1.91
C MET A 156 -11.18 -13.27 -3.38
N GLY A 157 -11.25 -12.15 -4.07
CA GLY A 157 -11.51 -12.06 -5.50
C GLY A 157 -10.24 -12.15 -6.35
N PRO A 158 -10.34 -11.85 -7.66
CA PRO A 158 -9.21 -11.87 -8.57
C PRO A 158 -8.26 -10.68 -8.39
N LEU A 159 -7.08 -10.80 -8.96
CA LEU A 159 -6.18 -9.68 -9.24
C LEU A 159 -6.80 -8.74 -10.28
N ASN A 160 -6.38 -7.48 -10.26
CA ASN A 160 -6.98 -6.43 -11.09
C ASN A 160 -6.70 -6.60 -12.60
N ASN A 161 -5.49 -7.06 -12.95
CA ASN A 161 -5.07 -7.14 -14.34
C ASN A 161 -3.89 -8.11 -14.54
N GLU A 162 -3.61 -8.41 -15.80
CA GLU A 162 -2.52 -9.32 -16.19
C GLU A 162 -1.12 -8.86 -15.75
N PRO A 163 -0.72 -7.58 -15.84
CA PRO A 163 0.57 -7.15 -15.33
C PRO A 163 0.79 -7.45 -13.85
N VAL A 164 -0.23 -7.33 -13.00
CA VAL A 164 -0.13 -7.67 -11.57
C VAL A 164 0.03 -9.18 -11.40
N ALA A 165 -0.75 -9.97 -12.14
CA ALA A 165 -0.66 -11.43 -12.07
C ALA A 165 0.70 -11.95 -12.57
N ALA A 166 1.22 -11.37 -13.67
CA ALA A 166 2.54 -11.71 -14.20
C ALA A 166 3.67 -11.34 -13.23
N LYS A 167 3.57 -10.21 -12.53
CA LYS A 167 4.52 -9.83 -11.48
C LYS A 167 4.49 -10.83 -10.32
N MET A 168 3.30 -11.26 -9.89
CA MET A 168 3.18 -12.32 -8.89
C MET A 168 3.88 -13.60 -9.32
N ASP A 169 3.66 -14.07 -10.57
CA ASP A 169 4.32 -15.25 -11.12
C ASP A 169 5.85 -15.10 -11.08
N GLU A 170 6.36 -13.92 -11.44
CA GLU A 170 7.79 -13.62 -11.46
C GLU A 170 8.40 -13.60 -10.06
N HIS A 171 7.78 -12.90 -9.11
CA HIS A 171 8.26 -12.84 -7.73
C HIS A 171 8.27 -14.21 -7.05
N VAL A 172 7.24 -15.04 -7.27
CA VAL A 172 7.21 -16.40 -6.73
C VAL A 172 8.30 -17.24 -7.38
N ARG A 173 8.47 -17.16 -8.70
CA ARG A 173 9.51 -17.89 -9.42
C ARG A 173 10.92 -17.49 -8.97
N ASP A 174 11.23 -16.18 -8.90
CA ASP A 174 12.54 -15.68 -8.43
C ASP A 174 12.84 -16.18 -7.02
N ALA A 175 11.86 -16.12 -6.13
CA ALA A 175 12.02 -16.56 -4.75
C ALA A 175 12.37 -18.07 -4.69
N LEU A 176 11.65 -18.91 -5.42
CA LEU A 176 11.89 -20.36 -5.44
C LEU A 176 13.24 -20.72 -6.11
N GLU A 177 13.60 -20.06 -7.20
CA GLU A 177 14.90 -20.25 -7.87
C GLU A 177 16.07 -19.85 -6.96
N ARG A 178 15.87 -18.90 -6.04
CA ARG A 178 16.87 -18.47 -5.06
C ARG A 178 16.82 -19.24 -3.73
N GLY A 179 15.96 -20.24 -3.62
CA GLY A 179 15.94 -21.15 -2.49
C GLY A 179 14.89 -20.86 -1.40
N ALA A 180 13.92 -19.99 -1.66
CA ALA A 180 12.75 -19.89 -0.80
C ALA A 180 11.95 -21.21 -0.82
N GLU A 181 11.24 -21.49 0.26
CA GLU A 181 10.36 -22.64 0.40
C GLU A 181 8.90 -22.22 0.17
N LEU A 182 8.21 -22.90 -0.74
CA LEU A 182 6.77 -22.70 -0.94
C LEU A 182 6.00 -23.49 0.12
N VAL A 183 5.38 -22.78 1.05
CA VAL A 183 4.61 -23.39 2.14
C VAL A 183 3.12 -23.53 1.80
N ALA A 184 2.57 -22.56 1.03
CA ALA A 184 1.20 -22.62 0.53
C ALA A 184 1.04 -21.80 -0.75
N GLY A 185 0.09 -22.17 -1.59
CA GLY A 185 -0.29 -21.43 -2.80
C GLY A 185 0.77 -21.47 -3.90
N GLY A 186 1.09 -20.33 -4.47
CA GLY A 186 2.19 -20.13 -5.42
C GLY A 186 1.80 -20.10 -6.89
N ALA A 187 0.52 -20.22 -7.24
CA ALA A 187 0.09 -20.31 -8.62
C ALA A 187 -1.25 -19.63 -8.90
N ARG A 188 -1.48 -19.35 -10.17
CA ARG A 188 -2.80 -18.96 -10.69
C ARG A 188 -3.76 -20.16 -10.64
N VAL A 189 -5.03 -19.86 -10.34
CA VAL A 189 -6.07 -20.90 -10.22
C VAL A 189 -6.92 -20.94 -11.49
N SER A 190 -7.03 -22.16 -12.05
CA SER A 190 -7.90 -22.42 -13.20
C SER A 190 -9.36 -22.67 -12.79
N GLY A 191 -10.27 -22.59 -13.77
CA GLY A 191 -11.71 -22.86 -13.53
C GLY A 191 -12.53 -21.64 -13.16
N PHE A 192 -11.93 -20.45 -13.03
CA PHE A 192 -12.60 -19.17 -12.86
C PHE A 192 -12.81 -18.46 -14.21
N PRO A 193 -13.67 -17.43 -14.28
CA PRO A 193 -13.94 -16.68 -15.51
C PRO A 193 -12.71 -15.99 -16.13
N THR A 194 -11.68 -15.74 -15.33
CA THR A 194 -10.41 -15.12 -15.77
C THR A 194 -9.21 -15.87 -15.20
N GLN A 195 -8.02 -15.68 -15.80
CA GLN A 195 -6.75 -16.21 -15.30
C GLN A 195 -6.12 -15.31 -14.21
N LEU A 196 -6.92 -14.44 -13.58
CA LEU A 196 -6.46 -13.47 -12.59
C LEU A 196 -6.64 -13.95 -11.14
N TYR A 197 -7.26 -15.10 -10.93
CA TYR A 197 -7.33 -15.70 -9.60
C TYR A 197 -5.98 -16.32 -9.23
N TYR A 198 -5.48 -15.92 -8.06
CA TYR A 198 -4.19 -16.36 -7.54
C TYR A 198 -4.36 -16.97 -6.15
N GLU A 199 -3.66 -18.07 -5.89
CA GLU A 199 -3.70 -18.70 -4.57
C GLU A 199 -3.09 -17.77 -3.50
N PRO A 200 -3.68 -17.68 -2.30
CA PRO A 200 -3.00 -17.10 -1.14
C PRO A 200 -1.66 -17.80 -0.93
N THR A 201 -0.58 -17.06 -1.08
CA THR A 201 0.77 -17.62 -1.17
C THR A 201 1.56 -17.35 0.09
N VAL A 202 2.23 -18.37 0.62
CA VAL A 202 3.17 -18.27 1.74
C VAL A 202 4.51 -18.80 1.30
N LEU A 203 5.53 -17.97 1.36
CA LEU A 203 6.94 -18.31 1.11
C LEU A 203 7.73 -18.22 2.41
N ASP A 204 8.54 -19.22 2.68
CA ASP A 204 9.49 -19.20 3.79
C ASP A 204 10.94 -19.17 3.28
N GLN A 205 11.90 -18.95 4.20
CA GLN A 205 13.33 -18.83 3.88
C GLN A 205 13.64 -17.71 2.88
N VAL A 206 12.86 -16.61 2.94
CA VAL A 206 13.07 -15.47 2.06
C VAL A 206 14.34 -14.72 2.44
N SER A 207 15.21 -14.46 1.45
CA SER A 207 16.43 -13.68 1.62
C SER A 207 16.29 -12.27 1.03
N GLU A 208 17.22 -11.39 1.36
CA GLU A 208 17.19 -9.98 0.94
C GLU A 208 17.45 -9.78 -0.55
N GLU A 209 18.03 -10.76 -1.25
CA GLU A 209 18.29 -10.66 -2.69
C GLU A 209 17.07 -11.01 -3.54
N MET A 210 16.02 -11.60 -2.96
CA MET A 210 14.80 -12.00 -3.66
C MET A 210 13.94 -10.78 -4.00
N GLU A 211 13.34 -10.77 -5.19
CA GLU A 211 12.50 -9.67 -5.65
C GLU A 211 11.34 -9.40 -4.67
N VAL A 212 10.72 -10.46 -4.15
CA VAL A 212 9.62 -10.38 -3.18
C VAL A 212 10.01 -9.67 -1.86
N ALA A 213 11.30 -9.63 -1.51
CA ALA A 213 11.79 -8.93 -0.32
C ALA A 213 12.13 -7.46 -0.60
N ARG A 214 12.39 -7.10 -1.86
CA ARG A 214 12.93 -5.79 -2.27
C ARG A 214 11.92 -4.88 -2.92
N ASP A 215 11.00 -5.46 -3.68
CA ASP A 215 10.03 -4.74 -4.48
C ASP A 215 8.59 -5.00 -3.99
N GLU A 216 7.73 -4.04 -4.21
CA GLU A 216 6.30 -4.17 -3.95
C GLU A 216 5.70 -5.25 -4.85
N THR A 217 5.15 -6.31 -4.28
CA THR A 217 4.50 -7.39 -5.04
C THR A 217 3.09 -7.00 -5.50
N PHE A 218 2.34 -6.35 -4.64
CA PHE A 218 0.96 -5.93 -4.86
C PHE A 218 0.03 -7.13 -5.19
N GLY A 219 0.23 -8.23 -4.44
CA GLY A 219 -0.48 -9.49 -4.64
C GLY A 219 -0.65 -10.28 -3.33
N PRO A 220 -1.41 -11.41 -3.34
CA PRO A 220 -1.77 -12.14 -2.14
C PRO A 220 -0.62 -13.04 -1.65
N ILE A 221 0.41 -12.43 -1.05
CA ILE A 221 1.65 -13.10 -0.65
C ILE A 221 2.07 -12.76 0.78
N VAL A 222 2.63 -13.76 1.46
CA VAL A 222 3.26 -13.67 2.79
C VAL A 222 4.68 -14.22 2.68
N PRO A 223 5.66 -13.41 2.28
CA PRO A 223 7.07 -13.82 2.29
C PRO A 223 7.65 -13.66 3.69
N ILE A 224 8.19 -14.75 4.24
CA ILE A 224 8.70 -14.82 5.61
C ILE A 224 10.24 -14.86 5.58
N ARG A 225 10.84 -13.90 6.27
CA ARG A 225 12.27 -13.84 6.56
C ARG A 225 12.50 -13.96 8.05
N THR A 226 13.38 -14.85 8.46
CA THR A 226 13.76 -15.00 9.87
C THR A 226 14.69 -13.88 10.30
N ILE A 227 14.44 -13.31 11.48
CA ILE A 227 15.31 -12.36 12.16
C ILE A 227 15.73 -12.91 13.53
N ARG A 228 16.84 -12.42 14.08
CA ARG A 228 17.36 -12.82 15.40
C ARG A 228 17.19 -11.73 16.45
N SER A 229 16.94 -10.52 16.01
CA SER A 229 16.80 -9.37 16.91
C SER A 229 15.88 -8.31 16.33
N GLU A 230 15.45 -7.39 17.18
CA GLU A 230 14.75 -6.16 16.79
C GLU A 230 15.63 -5.27 15.90
N ASP A 231 16.94 -5.25 16.15
CA ASP A 231 17.90 -4.47 15.36
C ASP A 231 18.00 -4.98 13.92
N ASP A 232 17.90 -6.30 13.69
CA ASP A 232 17.85 -6.88 12.33
C ASP A 232 16.62 -6.37 11.56
N ALA A 233 15.46 -6.27 12.22
CA ALA A 233 14.25 -5.74 11.62
C ALA A 233 14.40 -4.24 11.30
N LEU A 234 14.92 -3.45 12.23
CA LEU A 234 15.15 -2.02 12.05
C LEU A 234 16.17 -1.75 10.93
N ALA A 235 17.24 -2.54 10.82
CA ALA A 235 18.20 -2.45 9.74
C ALA A 235 17.54 -2.72 8.37
N THR A 236 16.72 -3.77 8.28
CA THR A 236 15.97 -4.08 7.05
C THR A 236 15.04 -2.93 6.63
N ILE A 237 14.35 -2.31 7.60
CA ILE A 237 13.46 -1.16 7.34
C ILE A 237 14.26 0.07 6.89
N GLU A 238 15.42 0.32 7.49
CA GLU A 238 16.29 1.45 7.14
C GLU A 238 16.87 1.32 5.73
N GLU A 239 17.28 0.12 5.33
CA GLU A 239 17.86 -0.19 4.02
C GLU A 239 16.82 -0.21 2.90
N SER A 240 15.53 -0.37 3.25
CA SER A 240 14.45 -0.37 2.27
C SER A 240 14.37 0.96 1.51
N PRO A 241 14.24 0.93 0.18
CA PRO A 241 13.97 2.14 -0.60
C PRO A 241 12.57 2.71 -0.34
N TYR A 242 11.68 1.93 0.26
CA TYR A 242 10.35 2.34 0.67
C TYR A 242 10.33 2.94 2.08
N GLY A 243 9.19 3.39 2.51
CA GLY A 243 9.03 3.98 3.83
C GLY A 243 7.59 4.47 4.06
N LEU A 244 6.60 3.73 3.51
CA LEU A 244 5.20 4.07 3.67
C LEU A 244 4.73 3.70 5.07
N LEU A 245 4.84 2.43 5.41
CA LEU A 245 4.43 1.92 6.71
C LEU A 245 5.29 0.75 7.19
N ALA A 246 5.15 0.46 8.49
CA ALA A 246 5.59 -0.77 9.15
C ALA A 246 4.57 -1.20 10.20
N ALA A 247 4.59 -2.48 10.58
CA ALA A 247 3.84 -2.97 11.73
C ALA A 247 4.76 -3.80 12.64
N VAL A 248 4.54 -3.76 13.96
CA VAL A 248 5.30 -4.55 14.92
C VAL A 248 4.38 -5.22 15.92
N PHE A 249 4.66 -6.47 16.25
CA PHE A 249 3.95 -7.27 17.22
C PHE A 249 4.87 -7.61 18.41
N THR A 250 4.46 -7.22 19.62
CA THR A 250 5.13 -7.47 20.90
C THR A 250 4.12 -7.35 22.04
N ARG A 251 4.35 -8.04 23.15
CA ARG A 251 3.54 -7.87 24.38
C ARG A 251 4.01 -6.73 25.26
N ASP A 252 5.22 -6.22 25.02
CA ASP A 252 5.75 -5.06 25.74
C ASP A 252 5.43 -3.76 24.97
N LEU A 253 4.46 -2.99 25.47
CA LEU A 253 4.08 -1.71 24.87
C LEU A 253 5.26 -0.73 24.80
N ALA A 254 6.13 -0.71 25.81
CA ALA A 254 7.28 0.19 25.82
C ALA A 254 8.28 -0.19 24.72
N ARG A 255 8.47 -1.49 24.45
CA ARG A 255 9.25 -2.00 23.33
C ARG A 255 8.63 -1.60 22.00
N GLY A 256 7.32 -1.81 21.85
CA GLY A 256 6.59 -1.42 20.63
C GLY A 256 6.69 0.08 20.33
N LEU A 257 6.62 0.94 21.35
CA LEU A 257 6.79 2.39 21.17
C LEU A 257 8.22 2.77 20.77
N ARG A 258 9.24 2.17 21.41
CA ARG A 258 10.64 2.39 21.00
C ARG A 258 10.90 1.95 19.56
N PHE A 259 10.36 0.79 19.19
CA PHE A 259 10.41 0.33 17.79
C PHE A 259 9.76 1.34 16.84
N ALA A 260 8.57 1.82 17.17
CA ALA A 260 7.84 2.78 16.34
C ALA A 260 8.59 4.12 16.18
N GLU A 261 9.32 4.56 17.19
CA GLU A 261 10.19 5.75 17.12
C GLU A 261 11.44 5.52 16.25
N ALA A 262 12.01 4.30 16.30
CA ALA A 262 13.22 3.96 15.54
C ALA A 262 12.93 3.62 14.08
N ALA A 263 11.78 3.01 13.78
CA ALA A 263 11.43 2.56 12.43
C ALA A 263 11.24 3.74 11.47
N ARG A 264 12.01 3.76 10.38
CA ARG A 264 11.97 4.82 9.36
C ARG A 264 10.83 4.62 8.36
N ALA A 265 9.61 4.72 8.86
CA ALA A 265 8.38 4.66 8.07
C ALA A 265 7.49 5.87 8.39
N GLY A 266 6.63 6.25 7.46
CA GLY A 266 5.68 7.34 7.65
C GLY A 266 4.52 6.99 8.59
N TRP A 267 4.25 5.68 8.73
CA TRP A 267 3.21 5.13 9.61
C TRP A 267 3.70 3.85 10.28
N VAL A 268 3.49 3.70 11.57
CA VAL A 268 3.85 2.47 12.30
C VAL A 268 2.66 2.00 13.15
N ASN A 269 2.25 0.75 12.95
CA ASN A 269 1.23 0.09 13.75
C ASN A 269 1.88 -0.81 14.81
N VAL A 270 1.43 -0.68 16.05
CA VAL A 270 1.83 -1.59 17.14
C VAL A 270 0.67 -2.52 17.45
N ASN A 271 0.88 -3.84 17.29
CA ASN A 271 -0.11 -4.88 17.53
C ASN A 271 -1.40 -4.74 16.70
N ALA A 272 -1.30 -4.19 15.51
CA ALA A 272 -2.40 -4.07 14.57
C ALA A 272 -1.94 -4.42 13.15
N SER A 273 -2.89 -4.77 12.27
CA SER A 273 -2.59 -5.03 10.85
C SER A 273 -1.96 -3.81 10.18
N SER A 274 -1.07 -4.02 9.23
CA SER A 274 -0.52 -2.94 8.40
C SER A 274 -1.62 -2.17 7.64
N ASN A 275 -2.72 -2.83 7.30
CA ASN A 275 -3.89 -2.19 6.67
C ASN A 275 -4.75 -1.33 7.62
N TYR A 276 -4.43 -1.26 8.91
CA TYR A 276 -5.14 -0.39 9.84
C TYR A 276 -4.59 1.03 9.77
N TRP A 277 -5.45 1.98 9.41
CA TRP A 277 -5.15 3.41 9.41
C TRP A 277 -6.38 4.25 9.71
N GLU A 278 -6.15 5.48 10.20
CA GLU A 278 -7.19 6.41 10.61
C GLU A 278 -7.21 7.63 9.69
N THR A 279 -8.36 7.92 9.09
CA THR A 279 -8.51 8.97 8.07
C THR A 279 -8.14 10.38 8.52
N HIS A 280 -8.08 10.64 9.82
CA HIS A 280 -7.74 11.94 10.39
C HIS A 280 -6.25 12.10 10.74
N LEU A 281 -5.48 11.02 10.75
CA LEU A 281 -4.04 11.05 11.01
C LEU A 281 -3.24 11.22 9.72
N PRO A 282 -1.99 11.76 9.81
CA PRO A 282 -1.15 11.96 8.63
C PRO A 282 -0.65 10.63 8.08
N PHE A 283 -1.11 10.23 6.91
CA PHE A 283 -0.65 9.04 6.21
C PHE A 283 0.19 9.41 4.98
N GLY A 284 1.30 8.69 4.74
CA GLY A 284 2.18 8.86 3.58
C GLY A 284 3.61 8.41 3.85
N GLY A 285 4.40 8.27 2.80
CA GLY A 285 5.78 7.80 2.86
C GLY A 285 6.74 8.75 3.55
N ARG A 286 7.83 8.25 4.15
CA ARG A 286 8.89 9.10 4.68
C ARG A 286 9.56 9.91 3.56
N ALA A 287 10.07 11.09 3.89
CA ALA A 287 10.78 11.92 2.94
C ALA A 287 12.02 11.20 2.37
N GLY A 288 12.23 11.31 1.07
CA GLY A 288 13.36 10.70 0.36
C GLY A 288 13.18 9.20 0.07
N SER A 289 12.03 8.60 0.42
CA SER A 289 11.71 7.22 0.02
C SER A 289 10.94 7.15 -1.30
N ARG A 290 10.82 5.94 -1.84
CA ARG A 290 10.02 5.65 -3.03
C ARG A 290 8.50 5.64 -2.77
N SER A 291 8.07 5.97 -1.55
CA SER A 291 6.66 5.86 -1.13
C SER A 291 5.87 7.17 -1.21
N GLY A 292 6.45 8.23 -1.77
CA GLY A 292 5.69 9.41 -2.14
C GLY A 292 6.14 10.73 -1.49
N ILE A 293 5.28 11.74 -1.66
CA ILE A 293 5.53 13.13 -1.23
C ILE A 293 4.27 13.65 -0.53
N GLY A 294 4.43 14.26 0.64
CA GLY A 294 3.33 14.84 1.41
C GLY A 294 2.63 13.84 2.33
N ARG A 295 1.47 14.22 2.82
CA ARG A 295 0.62 13.42 3.72
C ARG A 295 -0.85 13.61 3.36
N VAL A 296 -1.58 12.50 3.21
CA VAL A 296 -3.04 12.51 3.23
C VAL A 296 -3.55 12.41 4.67
N GLY A 297 -4.85 12.58 4.87
CA GLY A 297 -5.51 12.46 6.17
C GLY A 297 -5.82 13.81 6.81
N GLY A 298 -7.08 14.02 7.15
CA GLY A 298 -7.58 15.20 7.87
C GLY A 298 -7.01 16.53 7.36
N ARG A 299 -6.51 17.35 8.29
CA ARG A 299 -5.89 18.64 7.98
C ARG A 299 -4.66 18.59 7.08
N PHE A 300 -3.92 17.47 7.08
CA PHE A 300 -2.68 17.36 6.30
C PHE A 300 -2.95 17.35 4.80
N ALA A 301 -4.03 16.69 4.36
CA ALA A 301 -4.48 16.78 2.98
C ALA A 301 -4.94 18.22 2.63
N PHE A 302 -5.63 18.89 3.58
CA PHE A 302 -6.05 20.27 3.40
C PHE A 302 -4.83 21.21 3.24
N ASP A 303 -3.82 21.07 4.11
CA ASP A 303 -2.59 21.86 4.07
C ASP A 303 -1.81 21.65 2.74
N SER A 304 -1.85 20.44 2.18
CA SER A 304 -1.19 20.12 0.91
C SER A 304 -1.80 20.81 -0.32
N PHE A 305 -3.06 21.27 -0.21
CA PHE A 305 -3.79 21.94 -1.30
C PHE A 305 -4.18 23.38 -0.97
N THR A 306 -3.48 24.00 -0.02
CA THR A 306 -3.63 25.42 0.34
C THR A 306 -2.27 26.10 0.37
N GLU A 307 -2.27 27.42 0.20
CA GLU A 307 -1.06 28.26 0.23
C GLU A 307 -1.14 29.28 1.36
N LEU A 308 0.00 29.54 1.99
CA LEU A 308 0.14 30.63 2.95
C LEU A 308 0.43 31.94 2.21
N LYS A 309 -0.33 32.99 2.53
CA LYS A 309 -0.07 34.36 2.07
C LYS A 309 0.22 35.28 3.27
N SER A 310 1.35 35.97 3.22
CA SER A 310 1.65 37.03 4.16
C SER A 310 1.13 38.37 3.64
N VAL A 311 0.43 39.12 4.50
CA VAL A 311 -0.03 40.46 4.20
C VAL A 311 0.55 41.41 5.28
N VAL A 312 1.31 42.38 4.84
CA VAL A 312 1.85 43.46 5.72
C VAL A 312 1.15 44.73 5.37
N ILE A 313 0.60 45.39 6.40
CA ILE A 313 -0.09 46.67 6.25
C ILE A 313 0.68 47.67 7.11
N ASP A 314 1.22 48.72 6.47
CA ASP A 314 1.76 49.90 7.14
C ASP A 314 0.67 51.00 7.11
N LEU A 315 0.30 51.46 8.29
CA LEU A 315 -0.73 52.52 8.43
C LEU A 315 -0.12 53.93 8.64
N GLY A 316 1.21 54.09 8.52
CA GLY A 316 1.94 55.36 8.69
C GLY A 316 2.34 55.63 10.13
#